data_ce270ac5ff23cc41512439b0c7756e48
#
_entry.id   ce270ac5ff23cc41512439b0c7756e48
#
_cell.length_a   1.000
_cell.length_b   1.000
_cell.length_c   1.000
_cell.angle_alpha   90.00
_cell.angle_beta   90.00
_cell.angle_gamma   90.00
#
_symmetry.space_group_name_H-M   'P 1'
#
loop_
_entity.id
_entity.type
_entity.pdbx_description
1 polymer ?
#
loop_
_entity_poly.entity_id
_entity_poly.type
_entity_poly.pdbx_seq_one_letter_code
_entity_poly.pdbx_strand_id
1 'polypeptide(L)'
;FLMGIIVGSSRPKDAVNSFVEPLKSLFMSMFFISVGMEVTLNGLTENIALIVIIFLVFLVCKSSTVFLGYWIGDGEPRAGFLSAIGLCAMGEFAFIIAKEALDNGVVDEGFYTAVIGAALLSMIVMPLLNKVSGQTYDAMHKHCPEFLMRVFTKLTERRDRLYSGLDRLAVGTKEALGKGFASIYFNIFLIVLIEVIFYFSYDFVCKWFVDNFGAEDIVCRTVMMTVNFLILLIPCIGFSRNLRLILYILNAVKMVDRDFSEFDKHMRFHDVLNPLIVGGALSIFIIILVPNNLAAPIHVGIAVLIIFLLTIRHIYLIKKGKIPLLPLIPINEETKKEIEEEIAEEQAEEAAEEESTPINQ
;
A
#
# COMPACT_ATOMS: atom_id res chain seq x y z
N PHE A 1 -9.37 13.42 14.15
CA PHE A 1 -9.68 12.59 12.97
C PHE A 1 -10.81 11.59 13.27
N LEU A 2 -10.68 10.70 14.29
CA LEU A 2 -11.72 9.71 14.65
C LEU A 2 -13.06 10.36 15.00
N MET A 3 -13.06 11.44 15.79
CA MET A 3 -14.28 12.20 16.09
C MET A 3 -14.89 12.81 14.83
N GLY A 4 -14.06 13.28 13.89
CA GLY A 4 -14.55 13.79 12.59
C GLY A 4 -15.27 12.72 11.77
N ILE A 5 -14.78 11.47 11.76
CA ILE A 5 -15.46 10.35 11.09
C ILE A 5 -16.81 10.05 11.76
N ILE A 6 -16.85 10.01 13.09
CA ILE A 6 -18.10 9.75 13.84
C ILE A 6 -19.14 10.84 13.56
N VAL A 7 -18.73 12.11 13.62
CA VAL A 7 -19.61 13.25 13.34
C VAL A 7 -20.05 13.24 11.88
N GLY A 8 -19.14 12.98 10.93
CA GLY A 8 -19.44 12.89 9.50
C GLY A 8 -20.45 11.79 9.15
N SER A 9 -20.51 10.73 9.95
CA SER A 9 -21.48 9.62 9.82
C SER A 9 -22.81 9.89 10.53
N SER A 10 -22.91 10.97 11.31
CA SER A 10 -24.08 11.30 12.12
C SER A 10 -25.17 12.00 11.30
N ARG A 11 -26.42 11.90 11.75
CA ARG A 11 -27.56 12.61 11.14
C ARG A 11 -27.41 14.14 11.13
N PRO A 12 -26.90 14.80 12.21
CA PRO A 12 -26.76 16.26 12.26
C PRO A 12 -25.51 16.81 11.60
N LYS A 13 -24.82 16.03 10.68
CA LYS A 13 -23.57 16.44 10.05
C LYS A 13 -23.61 17.83 9.41
N ASP A 14 -24.74 18.20 8.78
CA ASP A 14 -24.86 19.47 8.08
C ASP A 14 -24.96 20.67 9.08
N ALA A 15 -25.66 20.48 10.20
CA ALA A 15 -25.70 21.45 11.27
C ALA A 15 -24.34 21.64 11.95
N VAL A 16 -23.59 20.54 12.15
CA VAL A 16 -22.23 20.61 12.69
C VAL A 16 -21.28 21.28 11.69
N ASN A 17 -21.36 20.95 10.41
CA ASN A 17 -20.51 21.55 9.37
C ASN A 17 -20.72 23.05 9.28
N SER A 18 -21.97 23.56 9.33
CA SER A 18 -22.27 25.00 9.30
C SER A 18 -21.66 25.77 10.48
N PHE A 19 -21.46 25.10 11.60
CA PHE A 19 -20.83 25.68 12.81
C PHE A 19 -19.29 25.58 12.76
N VAL A 20 -18.77 24.46 12.26
CA VAL A 20 -17.32 24.17 12.24
C VAL A 20 -16.60 24.92 11.12
N GLU A 21 -17.24 25.16 9.98
CA GLU A 21 -16.61 25.78 8.81
C GLU A 21 -16.09 27.20 9.05
N PRO A 22 -16.84 28.11 9.69
CA PRO A 22 -16.33 29.44 10.09
C PRO A 22 -15.19 29.36 11.10
N LEU A 23 -15.26 28.44 12.07
CA LEU A 23 -14.23 28.24 13.07
C LEU A 23 -12.93 27.68 12.40
N LYS A 24 -13.07 26.71 11.49
CA LYS A 24 -11.97 26.20 10.71
C LYS A 24 -11.25 27.32 9.96
N SER A 25 -11.99 28.17 9.26
CA SER A 25 -11.44 29.30 8.50
C SER A 25 -10.69 30.28 9.39
N LEU A 26 -11.23 30.59 10.59
CA LEU A 26 -10.59 31.45 11.57
C LEU A 26 -9.26 30.84 12.07
N PHE A 27 -9.31 29.60 12.55
CA PHE A 27 -8.12 28.93 13.08
C PHE A 27 -7.05 28.69 12.00
N MET A 28 -7.44 28.35 10.77
CA MET A 28 -6.50 28.25 9.66
C MET A 28 -5.81 29.58 9.37
N SER A 29 -6.54 30.70 9.37
CA SER A 29 -5.95 32.02 9.15
C SER A 29 -4.96 32.36 10.27
N MET A 30 -5.33 32.14 11.53
CA MET A 30 -4.43 32.35 12.68
C MET A 30 -3.15 31.48 12.59
N PHE A 31 -3.32 30.21 12.20
CA PHE A 31 -2.20 29.28 12.02
C PHE A 31 -1.22 29.77 10.93
N PHE A 32 -1.74 30.14 9.76
CA PHE A 32 -0.87 30.64 8.68
C PHE A 32 -0.19 31.95 9.01
N ILE A 33 -0.84 32.85 9.74
CA ILE A 33 -0.21 34.07 10.23
C ILE A 33 0.92 33.72 11.21
N SER A 34 0.69 32.82 12.15
CA SER A 34 1.72 32.38 13.12
C SER A 34 2.93 31.77 12.43
N VAL A 35 2.71 30.83 11.52
CA VAL A 35 3.79 30.19 10.74
C VAL A 35 4.52 31.23 9.88
N GLY A 36 3.76 32.15 9.25
CA GLY A 36 4.37 33.20 8.43
C GLY A 36 5.25 34.19 9.22
N MET A 37 4.96 34.41 10.51
CA MET A 37 5.79 35.26 11.36
C MET A 37 7.11 34.60 11.81
N GLU A 38 7.18 33.28 11.82
CA GLU A 38 8.43 32.54 12.13
C GLU A 38 9.44 32.54 10.97
N VAL A 39 8.96 32.78 9.74
CA VAL A 39 9.80 32.70 8.53
C VAL A 39 10.34 34.07 8.16
N THR A 40 11.65 34.17 8.10
CA THR A 40 12.34 35.39 7.64
C THR A 40 12.57 35.35 6.12
N LEU A 41 12.46 36.49 5.45
CA LEU A 41 12.76 36.60 4.02
C LEU A 41 14.21 36.21 3.69
N ASN A 42 15.16 36.57 4.56
CA ASN A 42 16.57 36.20 4.40
C ASN A 42 16.74 34.68 4.48
N GLY A 43 16.08 33.99 5.44
CA GLY A 43 16.11 32.54 5.55
C GLY A 43 15.55 31.84 4.33
N LEU A 44 14.51 32.38 3.68
CA LEU A 44 13.98 31.86 2.42
C LEU A 44 14.97 31.99 1.26
N THR A 45 15.64 33.16 1.14
CA THR A 45 16.59 33.39 0.06
C THR A 45 17.86 32.56 0.20
N GLU A 46 18.34 32.38 1.42
CA GLU A 46 19.53 31.54 1.73
C GLU A 46 19.27 30.06 1.42
N ASN A 47 18.04 29.59 1.63
CA ASN A 47 17.67 28.18 1.46
C ASN A 47 16.89 27.87 0.16
N ILE A 48 16.90 28.79 -0.83
CA ILE A 48 16.09 28.66 -2.05
C ILE A 48 16.34 27.35 -2.82
N ALA A 49 17.58 26.90 -2.89
CA ALA A 49 17.94 25.64 -3.54
C ALA A 49 17.29 24.44 -2.84
N LEU A 50 17.33 24.42 -1.50
CA LEU A 50 16.73 23.37 -0.71
C LEU A 50 15.20 23.39 -0.80
N ILE A 51 14.59 24.57 -0.80
CA ILE A 51 13.14 24.78 -1.04
C ILE A 51 12.71 24.13 -2.34
N VAL A 52 13.41 24.41 -3.44
CA VAL A 52 13.10 23.89 -4.76
C VAL A 52 13.27 22.36 -4.81
N ILE A 53 14.35 21.85 -4.22
CA ILE A 53 14.60 20.41 -4.18
C ILE A 53 13.49 19.68 -3.39
N ILE A 54 13.15 20.15 -2.19
CA ILE A 54 12.08 19.55 -1.36
C ILE A 54 10.76 19.60 -2.12
N PHE A 55 10.43 20.73 -2.73
CA PHE A 55 9.20 20.88 -3.52
C PHE A 55 9.15 19.88 -4.68
N LEU A 56 10.23 19.77 -5.47
CA LEU A 56 10.30 18.86 -6.63
C LEU A 56 10.22 17.39 -6.20
N VAL A 57 10.98 17.00 -5.18
CA VAL A 57 10.94 15.63 -4.63
C VAL A 57 9.52 15.29 -4.16
N PHE A 58 8.92 16.20 -3.39
CA PHE A 58 7.56 16.01 -2.91
C PHE A 58 6.55 15.91 -4.07
N LEU A 59 6.64 16.80 -5.05
CA LEU A 59 5.78 16.81 -6.24
C LEU A 59 5.88 15.48 -6.99
N VAL A 60 7.07 15.02 -7.30
CA VAL A 60 7.29 13.78 -8.06
C VAL A 60 6.84 12.55 -7.26
N CYS A 61 7.24 12.45 -5.99
CA CYS A 61 6.89 11.29 -5.16
C CYS A 61 5.37 11.20 -4.92
N LYS A 62 4.74 12.33 -4.57
CA LYS A 62 3.31 12.35 -4.28
C LYS A 62 2.47 12.13 -5.53
N SER A 63 2.77 12.81 -6.65
CA SER A 63 2.05 12.61 -7.90
C SER A 63 2.19 11.18 -8.43
N SER A 64 3.39 10.61 -8.36
CA SER A 64 3.60 9.21 -8.75
C SER A 64 2.80 8.24 -7.89
N THR A 65 2.78 8.44 -6.57
CA THR A 65 2.03 7.58 -5.65
C THR A 65 0.52 7.66 -5.90
N VAL A 66 -0.02 8.88 -6.07
CA VAL A 66 -1.46 9.08 -6.32
C VAL A 66 -1.85 8.50 -7.69
N PHE A 67 -1.04 8.77 -8.73
CA PHE A 67 -1.26 8.21 -10.06
C PHE A 67 -1.26 6.68 -10.04
N LEU A 68 -0.24 6.07 -9.44
CA LEU A 68 -0.15 4.61 -9.32
C LEU A 68 -1.32 4.03 -8.53
N GLY A 69 -1.71 4.65 -7.41
CA GLY A 69 -2.85 4.21 -6.62
C GLY A 69 -4.16 4.25 -7.41
N TYR A 70 -4.39 5.33 -8.16
CA TYR A 70 -5.56 5.49 -9.02
C TYR A 70 -5.57 4.47 -10.16
N TRP A 71 -4.43 4.30 -10.82
CA TRP A 71 -4.27 3.36 -11.92
C TRP A 71 -4.42 1.90 -11.46
N ILE A 72 -3.83 1.53 -10.31
CA ILE A 72 -4.02 0.20 -9.71
C ILE A 72 -5.49 -0.04 -9.35
N GLY A 73 -6.22 0.98 -8.90
CA GLY A 73 -7.65 0.92 -8.58
C GLY A 73 -8.59 0.90 -9.80
N ASP A 74 -8.08 0.49 -10.96
CA ASP A 74 -8.83 0.42 -12.25
C ASP A 74 -9.30 1.77 -12.78
N GLY A 75 -8.66 2.85 -12.34
CA GLY A 75 -8.97 4.19 -12.83
C GLY A 75 -8.38 4.48 -14.21
N GLU A 76 -9.07 5.33 -14.97
CA GLU A 76 -8.58 5.83 -16.25
C GLU A 76 -7.27 6.62 -16.07
N PRO A 77 -6.20 6.36 -16.87
CA PRO A 77 -4.89 7.01 -16.70
C PRO A 77 -4.95 8.54 -16.75
N ARG A 78 -5.79 9.11 -17.60
CA ARG A 78 -5.95 10.57 -17.72
C ARG A 78 -6.54 11.16 -16.43
N ALA A 79 -7.62 10.58 -15.94
CA ALA A 79 -8.24 11.00 -14.68
C ALA A 79 -7.29 10.80 -13.48
N GLY A 80 -6.51 9.71 -13.48
CA GLY A 80 -5.47 9.45 -12.48
C GLY A 80 -4.38 10.52 -12.46
N PHE A 81 -3.92 10.97 -13.63
CA PHE A 81 -2.93 12.04 -13.74
C PHE A 81 -3.47 13.39 -13.25
N LEU A 82 -4.70 13.75 -13.64
CA LEU A 82 -5.33 14.98 -13.19
C LEU A 82 -5.54 14.98 -11.67
N SER A 83 -6.01 13.86 -11.12
CA SER A 83 -6.18 13.67 -9.68
C SER A 83 -4.84 13.76 -8.94
N ALA A 84 -3.77 13.17 -9.50
CA ALA A 84 -2.43 13.22 -8.95
C ALA A 84 -1.94 14.67 -8.83
N ILE A 85 -2.07 15.47 -9.88
CA ILE A 85 -1.71 16.90 -9.83
C ILE A 85 -2.60 17.65 -8.85
N GLY A 86 -3.92 17.46 -8.88
CA GLY A 86 -4.86 18.14 -7.97
C GLY A 86 -4.60 17.89 -6.48
N LEU A 87 -4.05 16.73 -6.14
CA LEU A 87 -3.74 16.35 -4.76
C LEU A 87 -2.30 16.65 -4.32
N CYS A 88 -1.45 17.22 -5.20
CA CYS A 88 -0.03 17.42 -4.92
C CYS A 88 0.31 18.60 -4.01
N ALA A 89 -0.66 19.41 -3.55
CA ALA A 89 -0.36 20.45 -2.57
C ALA A 89 0.18 19.85 -1.25
N MET A 90 1.18 20.50 -0.67
CA MET A 90 1.61 20.21 0.70
C MET A 90 0.55 20.72 1.66
N GLY A 91 0.08 19.85 2.55
CA GLY A 91 -0.90 20.21 3.56
C GLY A 91 -0.26 20.82 4.80
N GLU A 92 -1.10 21.39 5.66
CA GLU A 92 -0.70 22.02 6.93
C GLU A 92 0.03 21.08 7.89
N PHE A 93 -0.16 19.77 7.78
CA PHE A 93 0.59 18.80 8.60
C PHE A 93 2.10 18.82 8.36
N ALA A 94 2.55 19.24 7.18
CA ALA A 94 3.98 19.38 6.90
C ALA A 94 4.62 20.43 7.83
N PHE A 95 3.93 21.53 8.10
CA PHE A 95 4.39 22.57 9.03
C PHE A 95 4.47 22.07 10.47
N ILE A 96 3.42 21.35 10.92
CA ILE A 96 3.35 20.81 12.28
C ILE A 96 4.48 19.79 12.50
N ILE A 97 4.69 18.89 11.56
CA ILE A 97 5.76 17.87 11.63
C ILE A 97 7.15 18.54 11.61
N ALA A 98 7.33 19.51 10.73
CA ALA A 98 8.62 20.23 10.65
C ALA A 98 8.90 21.02 11.92
N LYS A 99 7.89 21.64 12.53
CA LYS A 99 8.04 22.36 13.81
C LYS A 99 8.39 21.43 14.95
N GLU A 100 7.68 20.31 15.08
CA GLU A 100 7.96 19.30 16.09
C GLU A 100 9.38 18.73 15.94
N ALA A 101 9.84 18.51 14.69
CA ALA A 101 11.20 18.06 14.42
C ALA A 101 12.26 19.09 14.81
N LEU A 102 11.98 20.40 14.58
CA LEU A 102 12.86 21.49 15.01
C LEU A 102 12.93 21.58 16.54
N ASP A 103 11.78 21.57 17.21
CA ASP A 103 11.68 21.71 18.67
C ASP A 103 12.37 20.55 19.40
N ASN A 104 12.39 19.36 18.80
CA ASN A 104 13.13 18.19 19.29
C ASN A 104 14.59 18.12 18.80
N GLY A 105 15.10 19.11 18.08
CA GLY A 105 16.47 19.16 17.59
C GLY A 105 16.83 18.11 16.54
N VAL A 106 15.82 17.53 15.86
CA VAL A 106 16.01 16.54 14.79
C VAL A 106 16.46 17.22 13.49
N VAL A 107 15.99 18.45 13.27
CA VAL A 107 16.33 19.27 12.11
C VAL A 107 16.80 20.65 12.56
N ASP A 108 17.53 21.36 11.71
CA ASP A 108 17.96 22.74 11.94
C ASP A 108 16.92 23.77 11.43
N GLU A 109 17.13 25.04 11.79
CA GLU A 109 16.25 26.14 11.35
C GLU A 109 16.25 26.32 9.82
N GLY A 110 17.35 26.02 9.15
CA GLY A 110 17.48 26.11 7.71
C GLY A 110 16.58 25.09 7.00
N PHE A 111 16.59 23.85 7.48
CA PHE A 111 15.71 22.80 6.95
C PHE A 111 14.22 23.09 7.26
N TYR A 112 13.92 23.54 8.47
CA TYR A 112 12.55 23.96 8.84
C TYR A 112 12.03 25.05 7.90
N THR A 113 12.82 26.12 7.71
CA THR A 113 12.51 27.23 6.79
C THR A 113 12.33 26.73 5.35
N ALA A 114 13.15 25.77 4.93
CA ALA A 114 13.04 25.19 3.59
C ALA A 114 11.76 24.37 3.39
N VAL A 115 11.32 23.60 4.39
CA VAL A 115 10.04 22.86 4.34
C VAL A 115 8.86 23.83 4.24
N ILE A 116 8.87 24.91 5.04
CA ILE A 116 7.81 25.94 4.96
C ILE A 116 7.83 26.62 3.59
N GLY A 117 9.00 27.00 3.10
CA GLY A 117 9.16 27.62 1.78
C GLY A 117 8.64 26.71 0.65
N ALA A 118 8.93 25.40 0.72
CA ALA A 118 8.44 24.42 -0.24
C ALA A 118 6.92 24.27 -0.19
N ALA A 119 6.34 24.30 1.00
CA ALA A 119 4.89 24.24 1.16
C ALA A 119 4.21 25.50 0.62
N LEU A 120 4.74 26.70 0.91
CA LEU A 120 4.25 27.95 0.33
C LEU A 120 4.35 27.96 -1.21
N LEU A 121 5.50 27.50 -1.73
CA LEU A 121 5.71 27.34 -3.17
C LEU A 121 4.68 26.40 -3.79
N SER A 122 4.37 25.28 -3.11
CA SER A 122 3.35 24.36 -3.57
C SER A 122 1.96 25.00 -3.65
N MET A 123 1.59 25.84 -2.68
CA MET A 123 0.31 26.53 -2.69
C MET A 123 0.14 27.49 -3.87
N ILE A 124 1.24 28.10 -4.31
CA ILE A 124 1.24 29.03 -5.45
C ILE A 124 1.28 28.26 -6.77
N VAL A 125 2.12 27.23 -6.87
CA VAL A 125 2.39 26.52 -8.13
C VAL A 125 1.26 25.51 -8.45
N MET A 126 0.67 24.84 -7.45
CA MET A 126 -0.34 23.81 -7.69
C MET A 126 -1.59 24.28 -8.44
N PRO A 127 -2.22 25.41 -8.14
CA PRO A 127 -3.34 25.92 -8.92
C PRO A 127 -2.99 26.16 -10.39
N LEU A 128 -1.76 26.62 -10.66
CA LEU A 128 -1.26 26.85 -12.02
C LEU A 128 -1.06 25.52 -12.76
N LEU A 129 -0.41 24.55 -12.12
CA LEU A 129 -0.23 23.21 -12.68
C LEU A 129 -1.56 22.51 -12.91
N ASN A 130 -2.51 22.64 -12.00
CA ASN A 130 -3.82 22.03 -12.14
C ASN A 130 -4.59 22.60 -13.35
N LYS A 131 -4.49 23.90 -13.60
CA LYS A 131 -5.11 24.55 -14.76
C LYS A 131 -4.59 23.99 -16.10
N VAL A 132 -3.32 23.61 -16.17
CA VAL A 132 -2.68 23.12 -17.42
C VAL A 132 -2.51 21.60 -17.43
N SER A 133 -2.94 20.90 -16.37
CA SER A 133 -2.72 19.45 -16.18
C SER A 133 -3.25 18.60 -17.35
N GLY A 134 -4.44 18.93 -17.88
CA GLY A 134 -5.00 18.24 -19.04
C GLY A 134 -4.13 18.39 -20.29
N GLN A 135 -3.67 19.60 -20.60
CA GLN A 135 -2.78 19.87 -21.73
C GLN A 135 -1.42 19.18 -21.54
N THR A 136 -0.92 19.19 -20.32
CA THR A 136 0.35 18.51 -19.96
C THR A 136 0.24 17.02 -20.18
N TYR A 137 -0.87 16.38 -19.76
CA TYR A 137 -1.12 14.97 -20.03
C TYR A 137 -1.15 14.65 -21.52
N ASP A 138 -1.92 15.41 -22.29
CA ASP A 138 -2.07 15.21 -23.73
C ASP A 138 -0.72 15.41 -24.46
N ALA A 139 0.07 16.40 -24.06
CA ALA A 139 1.41 16.63 -24.58
C ALA A 139 2.39 15.50 -24.20
N MET A 140 2.35 15.06 -22.94
CA MET A 140 3.18 13.95 -22.46
C MET A 140 2.84 12.65 -23.18
N HIS A 141 1.56 12.35 -23.37
CA HIS A 141 1.11 11.17 -24.10
C HIS A 141 1.58 11.20 -25.57
N LYS A 142 1.54 12.37 -26.21
CA LYS A 142 1.98 12.53 -27.61
C LYS A 142 3.49 12.39 -27.79
N HIS A 143 4.30 12.81 -26.81
CA HIS A 143 5.77 12.81 -26.88
C HIS A 143 6.40 11.62 -26.14
N CYS A 144 5.57 10.74 -25.57
CA CYS A 144 6.08 9.57 -24.84
C CYS A 144 6.81 8.62 -25.79
N PRO A 145 8.04 8.16 -25.46
CA PRO A 145 8.75 7.19 -26.27
C PRO A 145 7.91 5.90 -26.44
N GLU A 146 7.88 5.35 -27.66
CA GLU A 146 7.10 4.14 -27.98
C GLU A 146 7.41 2.95 -27.07
N PHE A 147 8.66 2.84 -26.58
CA PHE A 147 9.03 1.79 -25.63
C PHE A 147 8.25 1.90 -24.31
N LEU A 148 8.19 3.11 -23.73
CA LEU A 148 7.45 3.35 -22.49
C LEU A 148 5.95 3.15 -22.71
N MET A 149 5.42 3.61 -23.81
CA MET A 149 4.01 3.40 -24.16
C MET A 149 3.68 1.91 -24.29
N ARG A 150 4.51 1.12 -24.97
CA ARG A 150 4.35 -0.35 -25.07
C ARG A 150 4.39 -1.05 -23.70
N VAL A 151 5.29 -0.62 -22.82
CA VAL A 151 5.36 -1.18 -21.45
C VAL A 151 4.08 -0.83 -20.67
N PHE A 152 3.65 0.44 -20.73
CA PHE A 152 2.45 0.90 -20.03
C PHE A 152 1.19 0.20 -20.56
N THR A 153 1.02 0.09 -21.87
CA THR A 153 -0.11 -0.64 -22.49
C THR A 153 -0.15 -2.11 -22.03
N LYS A 154 1.01 -2.82 -22.08
CA LYS A 154 1.08 -4.20 -21.60
C LYS A 154 0.73 -4.35 -20.11
N LEU A 155 1.12 -3.38 -19.28
CA LEU A 155 0.76 -3.38 -17.86
C LEU A 155 -0.74 -3.12 -17.66
N THR A 156 -1.31 -2.20 -18.43
CA THR A 156 -2.75 -1.90 -18.40
C THR A 156 -3.56 -3.11 -18.86
N GLU A 157 -3.23 -3.74 -19.97
CA GLU A 157 -3.89 -4.97 -20.45
C GLU A 157 -3.80 -6.12 -19.43
N ARG A 158 -2.69 -6.24 -18.69
CA ARG A 158 -2.57 -7.22 -17.60
C ARG A 158 -3.47 -6.89 -16.42
N ARG A 159 -3.56 -5.62 -16.08
CA ARG A 159 -4.46 -5.13 -15.04
C ARG A 159 -5.92 -5.41 -15.42
N ASP A 160 -6.33 -5.01 -16.60
CA ASP A 160 -7.71 -5.14 -17.09
C ASP A 160 -8.14 -6.61 -17.17
N ARG A 161 -7.23 -7.50 -17.58
CA ARG A 161 -7.45 -8.96 -17.50
C ARG A 161 -7.61 -9.46 -16.07
N LEU A 162 -6.92 -8.89 -15.09
CA LEU A 162 -7.12 -9.24 -13.69
C LEU A 162 -8.49 -8.78 -13.19
N TYR A 163 -8.90 -7.55 -13.52
CA TYR A 163 -10.19 -7.01 -13.10
C TYR A 163 -11.35 -7.76 -13.76
N SER A 164 -11.30 -8.01 -15.05
CA SER A 164 -12.31 -8.82 -15.75
C SER A 164 -12.40 -10.24 -15.19
N GLY A 165 -11.26 -10.87 -14.90
CA GLY A 165 -11.23 -12.16 -14.24
C GLY A 165 -11.80 -12.14 -12.81
N LEU A 166 -11.56 -11.06 -12.05
CA LEU A 166 -12.17 -10.87 -10.73
C LEU A 166 -13.68 -10.69 -10.82
N ASP A 167 -14.17 -10.03 -11.87
CA ASP A 167 -15.62 -9.83 -12.06
C ASP A 167 -16.35 -11.12 -12.40
N ARG A 168 -15.69 -12.06 -13.04
CA ARG A 168 -16.21 -13.42 -13.34
C ARG A 168 -16.22 -14.36 -12.11
N LEU A 169 -15.64 -13.96 -10.97
CA LEU A 169 -15.63 -14.79 -9.76
C LEU A 169 -17.01 -14.87 -9.10
N ALA A 170 -17.33 -16.05 -8.57
CA ALA A 170 -18.52 -16.25 -7.74
C ALA A 170 -18.57 -15.24 -6.57
N VAL A 171 -19.77 -14.78 -6.24
CA VAL A 171 -20.03 -13.79 -5.17
C VAL A 171 -19.35 -14.17 -3.86
N GLY A 172 -19.40 -15.46 -3.48
CA GLY A 172 -18.73 -15.96 -2.27
C GLY A 172 -17.21 -15.84 -2.31
N THR A 173 -16.58 -15.93 -3.49
CA THR A 173 -15.13 -15.76 -3.66
C THR A 173 -14.74 -14.28 -3.59
N LYS A 174 -15.54 -13.38 -4.17
CA LYS A 174 -15.36 -11.92 -4.03
C LYS A 174 -15.46 -11.50 -2.55
N GLU A 175 -16.44 -12.05 -1.83
CA GLU A 175 -16.61 -11.80 -0.40
C GLU A 175 -15.43 -12.35 0.41
N ALA A 176 -14.94 -13.56 0.11
CA ALA A 176 -13.76 -14.14 0.75
C ALA A 176 -12.50 -13.30 0.50
N LEU A 177 -12.35 -12.76 -0.73
CA LEU A 177 -11.26 -11.86 -1.08
C LEU A 177 -11.33 -10.55 -0.28
N GLY A 178 -12.51 -9.92 -0.19
CA GLY A 178 -12.74 -8.72 0.60
C GLY A 178 -12.43 -8.93 2.10
N LYS A 179 -12.94 -10.03 2.67
CA LYS A 179 -12.62 -10.43 4.07
C LYS A 179 -11.13 -10.70 4.26
N GLY A 180 -10.47 -11.31 3.26
CA GLY A 180 -9.03 -11.55 3.25
C GLY A 180 -8.22 -10.26 3.32
N PHE A 181 -8.55 -9.26 2.50
CA PHE A 181 -7.91 -7.95 2.54
C PHE A 181 -8.17 -7.24 3.87
N ALA A 182 -9.42 -7.17 4.32
CA ALA A 182 -9.75 -6.56 5.61
C ALA A 182 -8.98 -7.21 6.77
N SER A 183 -8.86 -8.54 6.76
CA SER A 183 -8.08 -9.26 7.76
C SER A 183 -6.58 -8.99 7.66
N ILE A 184 -6.01 -8.82 6.46
CA ILE A 184 -4.61 -8.41 6.29
C ILE A 184 -4.39 -7.03 6.90
N TYR A 185 -5.22 -6.03 6.58
CA TYR A 185 -5.10 -4.68 7.15
C TYR A 185 -5.22 -4.71 8.67
N PHE A 186 -6.18 -5.48 9.21
CA PHE A 186 -6.34 -5.63 10.65
C PHE A 186 -5.12 -6.27 11.32
N ASN A 187 -4.54 -7.31 10.72
CA ASN A 187 -3.33 -7.94 11.27
C ASN A 187 -2.11 -7.00 11.19
N ILE A 188 -1.95 -6.23 10.10
CA ILE A 188 -0.90 -5.21 10.01
C ILE A 188 -1.09 -4.16 11.10
N PHE A 189 -2.31 -3.67 11.30
CA PHE A 189 -2.63 -2.72 12.37
C PHE A 189 -2.28 -3.28 13.75
N LEU A 190 -2.62 -4.54 14.02
CA LEU A 190 -2.25 -5.20 15.30
C LEU A 190 -0.74 -5.32 15.48
N ILE A 191 0.01 -5.67 14.42
CA ILE A 191 1.47 -5.74 14.46
C ILE A 191 2.05 -4.38 14.84
N VAL A 192 1.65 -3.32 14.13
CA VAL A 192 2.12 -1.96 14.42
C VAL A 192 1.73 -1.51 15.83
N LEU A 193 0.50 -1.79 16.26
CA LEU A 193 0.03 -1.44 17.60
C LEU A 193 0.84 -2.14 18.70
N ILE A 194 1.12 -3.44 18.54
CA ILE A 194 1.94 -4.21 19.49
C ILE A 194 3.34 -3.60 19.54
N GLU A 195 3.97 -3.31 18.41
CA GLU A 195 5.32 -2.73 18.39
C GLU A 195 5.38 -1.34 19.03
N VAL A 196 4.38 -0.50 18.79
CA VAL A 196 4.27 0.82 19.45
C VAL A 196 4.14 0.68 20.97
N ILE A 197 3.29 -0.24 21.44
CA ILE A 197 3.13 -0.50 22.88
C ILE A 197 4.45 -0.99 23.49
N PHE A 198 5.13 -1.92 22.83
CA PHE A 198 6.43 -2.42 23.31
C PHE A 198 7.50 -1.35 23.30
N TYR A 199 7.55 -0.49 22.25
CA TYR A 199 8.50 0.61 22.17
C TYR A 199 8.39 1.56 23.37
N PHE A 200 7.17 1.98 23.74
CA PHE A 200 6.96 2.90 24.86
C PHE A 200 7.05 2.23 26.23
N SER A 201 6.69 0.97 26.36
CA SER A 201 6.70 0.27 27.64
C SER A 201 8.06 -0.31 28.03
N TYR A 202 8.94 -0.52 27.07
CA TYR A 202 10.20 -1.22 27.22
C TYR A 202 11.09 -0.64 28.34
N ASP A 203 11.45 0.63 28.24
CA ASP A 203 12.34 1.28 29.20
C ASP A 203 11.74 1.34 30.60
N PHE A 204 10.43 1.57 30.69
CA PHE A 204 9.71 1.60 31.96
C PHE A 204 9.70 0.22 32.65
N VAL A 205 9.37 -0.82 31.90
CA VAL A 205 9.28 -2.19 32.44
C VAL A 205 10.68 -2.71 32.82
N CYS A 206 11.69 -2.50 31.97
CA CYS A 206 13.05 -2.96 32.28
C CYS A 206 13.62 -2.25 33.51
N LYS A 207 13.47 -0.95 33.66
CA LYS A 207 13.90 -0.21 34.85
C LYS A 207 13.18 -0.74 36.12
N TRP A 208 11.86 -0.93 36.02
CA TRP A 208 11.09 -1.44 37.16
C TRP A 208 11.57 -2.83 37.64
N PHE A 209 11.90 -3.73 36.68
CA PHE A 209 12.42 -5.07 37.01
C PHE A 209 13.84 -5.02 37.58
N VAL A 210 14.72 -4.19 37.06
CA VAL A 210 16.06 -4.00 37.58
C VAL A 210 16.02 -3.45 39.00
N ASP A 211 15.21 -2.42 39.25
CA ASP A 211 15.11 -1.75 40.55
C ASP A 211 14.49 -2.61 41.64
N ASN A 212 13.48 -3.45 41.33
CA ASN A 212 12.76 -4.23 42.31
C ASN A 212 13.31 -5.66 42.52
N PHE A 213 13.90 -6.26 41.50
CA PHE A 213 14.34 -7.65 41.51
C PHE A 213 15.85 -7.81 41.34
N GLY A 214 16.61 -6.73 41.13
CA GLY A 214 18.05 -6.79 40.88
C GLY A 214 18.40 -7.58 39.59
N ALA A 215 17.47 -7.68 38.63
CA ALA A 215 17.68 -8.43 37.41
C ALA A 215 18.71 -7.73 36.53
N GLU A 216 19.57 -8.50 35.84
CA GLU A 216 20.48 -7.95 34.86
C GLU A 216 19.68 -7.39 33.67
N ASP A 217 20.06 -6.21 33.18
CA ASP A 217 19.41 -5.53 32.03
C ASP A 217 19.29 -6.46 30.79
N ILE A 218 20.32 -7.26 30.53
CA ILE A 218 20.33 -8.24 29.43
C ILE A 218 19.22 -9.29 29.57
N VAL A 219 18.97 -9.77 30.80
CA VAL A 219 17.93 -10.78 31.06
C VAL A 219 16.55 -10.16 30.83
N CYS A 220 16.32 -8.95 31.33
CA CYS A 220 15.06 -8.26 31.16
C CYS A 220 14.78 -7.99 29.66
N ARG A 221 15.77 -7.52 28.92
CA ARG A 221 15.70 -7.33 27.48
C ARG A 221 15.32 -8.62 26.75
N THR A 222 16.00 -9.71 27.04
CA THR A 222 15.76 -11.00 26.39
C THR A 222 14.35 -11.52 26.67
N VAL A 223 13.86 -11.37 27.89
CA VAL A 223 12.50 -11.76 28.28
C VAL A 223 11.46 -10.92 27.53
N MET A 224 11.61 -9.59 27.54
CA MET A 224 10.68 -8.69 26.84
C MET A 224 10.61 -8.98 25.34
N MET A 225 11.75 -9.24 24.71
CA MET A 225 11.79 -9.63 23.29
C MET A 225 11.10 -10.96 23.04
N THR A 226 11.33 -11.96 23.90
CA THR A 226 10.69 -13.26 23.78
C THR A 226 9.16 -13.12 23.86
N VAL A 227 8.67 -12.32 24.81
CA VAL A 227 7.24 -12.04 24.97
C VAL A 227 6.70 -11.29 23.74
N ASN A 228 7.41 -10.28 23.25
CA ASN A 228 7.03 -9.56 22.02
C ASN A 228 6.87 -10.53 20.84
N PHE A 229 7.87 -11.37 20.55
CA PHE A 229 7.79 -12.36 19.47
C PHE A 229 6.65 -13.36 19.64
N LEU A 230 6.38 -13.81 20.86
CA LEU A 230 5.26 -14.73 21.12
C LEU A 230 3.90 -14.08 20.84
N ILE A 231 3.73 -12.82 21.22
CA ILE A 231 2.50 -12.07 20.96
C ILE A 231 2.34 -11.79 19.45
N LEU A 232 3.43 -11.43 18.77
CA LEU A 232 3.42 -11.19 17.32
C LEU A 232 3.10 -12.43 16.48
N LEU A 233 3.30 -13.64 17.00
CA LEU A 233 2.96 -14.87 16.27
C LEU A 233 1.49 -14.89 15.83
N ILE A 234 0.57 -14.40 16.65
CA ILE A 234 -0.88 -14.44 16.38
C ILE A 234 -1.22 -13.64 15.12
N PRO A 235 -0.91 -12.32 15.03
CA PRO A 235 -1.21 -11.54 13.83
C PRO A 235 -0.34 -11.95 12.63
N CYS A 236 0.88 -12.42 12.82
CA CYS A 236 1.73 -12.93 11.74
C CYS A 236 1.15 -14.20 11.09
N ILE A 237 0.61 -15.14 11.88
CA ILE A 237 -0.09 -16.31 11.35
C ILE A 237 -1.36 -15.88 10.59
N GLY A 238 -2.15 -14.96 11.15
CA GLY A 238 -3.32 -14.39 10.51
C GLY A 238 -3.01 -13.74 9.17
N PHE A 239 -2.01 -12.88 9.13
CA PHE A 239 -1.48 -12.24 7.92
C PHE A 239 -1.05 -13.27 6.87
N SER A 240 -0.22 -14.24 7.27
CA SER A 240 0.31 -15.29 6.40
C SER A 240 -0.81 -16.14 5.76
N ARG A 241 -1.83 -16.50 6.55
CA ARG A 241 -2.98 -17.28 6.05
C ARG A 241 -3.79 -16.50 5.02
N ASN A 242 -4.12 -15.25 5.31
CA ASN A 242 -4.94 -14.43 4.42
C ASN A 242 -4.17 -14.00 3.16
N LEU A 243 -2.88 -13.70 3.27
CA LEU A 243 -2.05 -13.39 2.11
C LEU A 243 -1.95 -14.60 1.16
N ARG A 244 -1.80 -15.82 1.70
CA ARG A 244 -1.82 -17.04 0.87
C ARG A 244 -3.15 -17.24 0.16
N LEU A 245 -4.27 -16.99 0.85
CA LEU A 245 -5.60 -17.06 0.24
C LEU A 245 -5.75 -16.09 -0.92
N ILE A 246 -5.35 -14.83 -0.72
CA ILE A 246 -5.40 -13.81 -1.78
C ILE A 246 -4.52 -14.18 -2.96
N LEU A 247 -3.26 -14.58 -2.72
CA LEU A 247 -2.35 -15.00 -3.78
C LEU A 247 -2.89 -16.21 -4.56
N TYR A 248 -3.53 -17.15 -3.87
CA TYR A 248 -4.17 -18.30 -4.51
C TYR A 248 -5.33 -17.86 -5.41
N ILE A 249 -6.24 -17.02 -4.92
CA ILE A 249 -7.37 -16.48 -5.70
C ILE A 249 -6.86 -15.71 -6.93
N LEU A 250 -5.89 -14.80 -6.75
CA LEU A 250 -5.32 -14.03 -7.85
C LEU A 250 -4.62 -14.89 -8.92
N ASN A 251 -3.99 -15.98 -8.51
CA ASN A 251 -3.39 -16.92 -9.46
C ASN A 251 -4.44 -17.76 -10.18
N ALA A 252 -5.52 -18.14 -9.50
CA ALA A 252 -6.64 -18.84 -10.13
C ALA A 252 -7.35 -17.94 -11.17
N VAL A 253 -7.56 -16.66 -10.85
CA VAL A 253 -8.14 -15.67 -11.79
C VAL A 253 -7.35 -15.56 -13.08
N LYS A 254 -6.00 -15.58 -13.01
CA LYS A 254 -5.13 -15.51 -14.20
C LYS A 254 -5.28 -16.72 -15.14
N MET A 255 -5.85 -17.79 -14.64
CA MET A 255 -5.91 -19.09 -15.33
C MET A 255 -7.29 -19.45 -15.85
N VAL A 256 -8.32 -18.61 -15.59
CA VAL A 256 -9.70 -18.87 -16.04
C VAL A 256 -9.78 -19.00 -17.57
N ASP A 257 -8.89 -18.31 -18.30
CA ASP A 257 -8.85 -18.28 -19.78
C ASP A 257 -7.88 -19.31 -20.40
N ARG A 258 -7.32 -20.27 -19.62
CA ARG A 258 -6.30 -21.21 -20.13
C ARG A 258 -6.70 -22.68 -19.98
N ASP A 259 -6.16 -23.50 -20.88
CA ASP A 259 -6.32 -24.96 -20.86
C ASP A 259 -5.95 -25.61 -19.53
N PHE A 260 -6.74 -26.60 -19.11
CA PHE A 260 -6.60 -27.31 -17.83
C PHE A 260 -5.24 -27.97 -17.61
N SER A 261 -4.54 -28.36 -18.67
CA SER A 261 -3.19 -28.94 -18.59
C SER A 261 -2.09 -27.92 -18.24
N GLU A 262 -2.23 -26.67 -18.71
CA GLU A 262 -1.36 -25.55 -18.32
C GLU A 262 -1.66 -25.08 -16.90
N PHE A 263 -2.92 -25.15 -16.48
CA PHE A 263 -3.36 -24.80 -15.14
C PHE A 263 -2.62 -25.61 -14.06
N ASP A 264 -2.56 -26.92 -14.17
CA ASP A 264 -1.89 -27.77 -13.16
C ASP A 264 -0.38 -27.52 -13.04
N LYS A 265 0.30 -27.28 -14.17
CA LYS A 265 1.73 -26.97 -14.19
C LYS A 265 2.04 -25.59 -13.58
N HIS A 266 1.18 -24.61 -13.81
CA HIS A 266 1.33 -23.26 -13.32
C HIS A 266 1.01 -23.17 -11.82
N MET A 267 -0.06 -23.84 -11.38
CA MET A 267 -0.41 -23.91 -9.96
C MET A 267 0.70 -24.57 -9.15
N ARG A 268 1.34 -25.62 -9.63
CA ARG A 268 2.50 -26.24 -8.96
C ARG A 268 3.70 -25.29 -8.81
N PHE A 269 3.92 -24.40 -9.76
CA PHE A 269 4.95 -23.35 -9.62
C PHE A 269 4.58 -22.33 -8.53
N HIS A 270 3.33 -21.90 -8.50
CA HIS A 270 2.84 -20.95 -7.49
C HIS A 270 2.76 -21.56 -6.08
N ASP A 271 2.60 -22.85 -5.94
CA ASP A 271 2.66 -23.56 -4.65
C ASP A 271 4.02 -23.41 -3.95
N VAL A 272 5.08 -23.22 -4.73
CA VAL A 272 6.41 -22.90 -4.17
C VAL A 272 6.62 -21.40 -4.03
N LEU A 273 6.15 -20.60 -4.98
CA LEU A 273 6.35 -19.16 -5.01
C LEU A 273 5.55 -18.42 -3.92
N ASN A 274 4.31 -18.81 -3.69
CA ASN A 274 3.44 -18.15 -2.70
C ASN A 274 4.02 -18.23 -1.26
N PRO A 275 4.48 -19.38 -0.74
CA PRO A 275 5.14 -19.42 0.56
C PRO A 275 6.40 -18.56 0.64
N LEU A 276 7.18 -18.45 -0.44
CA LEU A 276 8.36 -17.58 -0.49
C LEU A 276 7.99 -16.10 -0.40
N ILE A 277 6.94 -15.67 -1.12
CA ILE A 277 6.42 -14.30 -1.04
C ILE A 277 5.95 -13.98 0.39
N VAL A 278 5.20 -14.89 0.98
CA VAL A 278 4.69 -14.72 2.36
C VAL A 278 5.81 -14.68 3.37
N GLY A 279 6.78 -15.59 3.27
CA GLY A 279 7.96 -15.62 4.15
C GLY A 279 8.83 -14.38 3.98
N GLY A 280 9.03 -13.92 2.73
CA GLY A 280 9.74 -12.68 2.44
C GLY A 280 9.04 -11.45 3.02
N ALA A 281 7.72 -11.33 2.85
CA ALA A 281 6.94 -10.23 3.40
C ALA A 281 7.03 -10.19 4.94
N LEU A 282 6.87 -11.33 5.61
CA LEU A 282 7.02 -11.41 7.07
C LEU A 282 8.43 -11.04 7.53
N SER A 283 9.46 -11.47 6.82
CA SER A 283 10.85 -11.12 7.15
C SER A 283 11.10 -9.62 7.02
N ILE A 284 10.57 -8.99 5.96
CA ILE A 284 10.64 -7.53 5.77
C ILE A 284 9.90 -6.81 6.89
N PHE A 285 8.71 -7.26 7.27
CA PHE A 285 7.95 -6.69 8.38
C PHE A 285 8.75 -6.73 9.69
N ILE A 286 9.36 -7.85 10.03
CA ILE A 286 10.16 -7.97 11.26
C ILE A 286 11.38 -7.07 11.21
N ILE A 287 12.07 -6.97 10.08
CA ILE A 287 13.26 -6.11 9.95
C ILE A 287 12.91 -4.63 10.12
N ILE A 288 11.78 -4.19 9.56
CA ILE A 288 11.41 -2.77 9.55
C ILE A 288 10.74 -2.33 10.86
N LEU A 289 9.87 -3.18 11.42
CA LEU A 289 8.98 -2.79 12.51
C LEU A 289 9.56 -3.06 13.90
N VAL A 290 10.44 -4.06 14.05
CA VAL A 290 11.03 -4.34 15.38
C VAL A 290 12.02 -3.23 15.73
N PRO A 291 11.78 -2.45 16.82
CA PRO A 291 12.65 -1.34 17.19
C PRO A 291 14.08 -1.79 17.53
N ASN A 292 15.08 -1.06 17.04
CA ASN A 292 16.49 -1.39 17.28
C ASN A 292 16.92 -1.31 18.74
N ASN A 293 16.20 -0.57 19.57
CA ASN A 293 16.42 -0.50 21.01
C ASN A 293 15.89 -1.74 21.74
N LEU A 294 14.90 -2.43 21.17
CA LEU A 294 14.30 -3.64 21.72
C LEU A 294 15.08 -4.88 21.31
N ALA A 295 15.55 -4.96 20.07
CA ALA A 295 16.16 -6.16 19.51
C ALA A 295 17.60 -5.90 19.04
N ALA A 296 18.55 -6.60 19.66
CA ALA A 296 19.86 -6.69 19.05
C ALA A 296 19.74 -7.33 17.65
N PRO A 297 20.55 -6.92 16.66
CA PRO A 297 20.49 -7.45 15.27
C PRO A 297 20.50 -8.98 15.19
N ILE A 298 21.12 -9.63 16.16
CA ILE A 298 21.18 -11.09 16.30
C ILE A 298 19.78 -11.71 16.45
N HIS A 299 18.89 -11.11 17.23
CA HIS A 299 17.54 -11.64 17.47
C HIS A 299 16.64 -11.51 16.24
N VAL A 300 16.76 -10.37 15.54
CA VAL A 300 16.09 -10.16 14.25
C VAL A 300 16.59 -11.20 13.24
N GLY A 301 17.90 -11.45 13.19
CA GLY A 301 18.50 -12.47 12.34
C GLY A 301 17.98 -13.88 12.66
N ILE A 302 17.84 -14.24 13.94
CA ILE A 302 17.26 -15.52 14.36
C ILE A 302 15.80 -15.65 13.95
N ALA A 303 14.99 -14.60 14.14
CA ALA A 303 13.59 -14.59 13.73
C ALA A 303 13.42 -14.78 12.21
N VAL A 304 14.20 -14.07 11.42
CA VAL A 304 14.23 -14.21 9.96
C VAL A 304 14.65 -15.62 9.54
N LEU A 305 15.68 -16.19 10.20
CA LEU A 305 16.11 -17.56 9.98
C LEU A 305 15.01 -18.58 10.27
N ILE A 306 14.30 -18.41 11.38
CA ILE A 306 13.16 -19.28 11.74
C ILE A 306 12.06 -19.21 10.68
N ILE A 307 11.69 -18.00 10.23
CA ILE A 307 10.71 -17.82 9.16
C ILE A 307 11.17 -18.52 7.87
N PHE A 308 12.42 -18.38 7.51
CA PHE A 308 13.01 -19.01 6.34
C PHE A 308 12.94 -20.55 6.44
N LEU A 309 13.33 -21.13 7.56
CA LEU A 309 13.25 -22.58 7.81
C LEU A 309 11.80 -23.08 7.79
N LEU A 310 10.86 -22.33 8.39
CA LEU A 310 9.43 -22.67 8.36
C LEU A 310 8.88 -22.62 6.92
N THR A 311 9.31 -21.65 6.13
CA THR A 311 8.94 -21.52 4.72
C THR A 311 9.44 -22.70 3.90
N ILE A 312 10.70 -23.10 4.05
CA ILE A 312 11.27 -24.28 3.40
C ILE A 312 10.53 -25.55 3.80
N ARG A 313 10.28 -25.72 5.11
CA ARG A 313 9.49 -26.86 5.63
C ARG A 313 8.09 -26.88 5.01
N HIS A 314 7.44 -25.76 4.89
CA HIS A 314 6.10 -25.66 4.29
C HIS A 314 6.12 -26.07 2.81
N ILE A 315 7.08 -25.58 2.03
CA ILE A 315 7.29 -25.96 0.64
C ILE A 315 7.54 -27.48 0.52
N TYR A 316 8.35 -28.03 1.41
CA TYR A 316 8.63 -29.48 1.44
C TYR A 316 7.36 -30.29 1.72
N LEU A 317 6.51 -29.87 2.64
CA LEU A 317 5.23 -30.53 2.97
C LEU A 317 4.22 -30.47 1.83
N ILE A 318 4.15 -29.34 1.10
CA ILE A 318 3.34 -29.20 -0.12
C ILE A 318 3.81 -30.20 -1.18
N LYS A 319 5.12 -30.22 -1.48
CA LYS A 319 5.69 -31.15 -2.47
C LYS A 319 5.45 -32.62 -2.12
N LYS A 320 5.35 -32.94 -0.83
CA LYS A 320 5.09 -34.32 -0.33
C LYS A 320 3.60 -34.68 -0.27
N GLY A 321 2.71 -33.76 -0.70
CA GLY A 321 1.25 -33.96 -0.68
C GLY A 321 0.64 -34.04 0.71
N LYS A 322 1.36 -33.63 1.77
CA LYS A 322 0.89 -33.69 3.16
C LYS A 322 0.00 -32.50 3.56
N ILE A 323 0.04 -31.42 2.78
CA ILE A 323 -0.85 -30.28 2.94
C ILE A 323 -1.76 -30.26 1.74
N PRO A 324 -3.10 -30.38 1.92
CA PRO A 324 -4.01 -30.29 0.80
C PRO A 324 -3.92 -28.90 0.16
N LEU A 325 -3.91 -28.89 -1.17
CA LEU A 325 -4.14 -27.68 -1.95
C LEU A 325 -5.50 -27.12 -1.54
N LEU A 326 -5.61 -25.81 -1.41
CA LEU A 326 -6.91 -25.16 -1.20
C LEU A 326 -7.88 -25.67 -2.29
N PRO A 327 -9.13 -26.01 -1.91
CA PRO A 327 -10.09 -26.53 -2.89
C PRO A 327 -10.25 -25.53 -4.03
N LEU A 328 -10.38 -26.03 -5.24
CA LEU A 328 -10.70 -25.25 -6.43
C LEU A 328 -11.84 -24.29 -6.12
N ILE A 329 -11.63 -23.02 -6.39
CA ILE A 329 -12.66 -22.01 -6.17
C ILE A 329 -13.82 -22.34 -7.10
N PRO A 330 -15.02 -22.63 -6.60
CA PRO A 330 -16.14 -22.91 -7.48
C PRO A 330 -16.46 -21.65 -8.28
N ILE A 331 -16.28 -21.72 -9.59
CA ILE A 331 -16.87 -20.75 -10.52
C ILE A 331 -18.38 -20.97 -10.43
N ASN A 332 -19.16 -19.92 -10.32
CA ASN A 332 -20.61 -20.02 -10.29
C ASN A 332 -21.09 -20.73 -11.57
N GLU A 333 -22.05 -21.65 -11.44
CA GLU A 333 -22.56 -22.39 -12.60
C GLU A 333 -23.20 -21.49 -13.68
N GLU A 334 -23.75 -20.33 -13.28
CA GLU A 334 -24.21 -19.31 -14.22
C GLU A 334 -23.08 -18.72 -15.04
N THR A 335 -21.99 -18.31 -14.37
CA THR A 335 -20.79 -17.76 -15.04
C THR A 335 -20.10 -18.80 -15.92
N LYS A 336 -20.19 -20.09 -15.55
CA LYS A 336 -19.66 -21.17 -16.39
C LYS A 336 -20.46 -21.33 -17.69
N LYS A 337 -21.78 -21.19 -17.64
CA LYS A 337 -22.63 -21.22 -18.84
C LYS A 337 -22.42 -20.00 -19.73
N GLU A 338 -22.31 -18.81 -19.14
CA GLU A 338 -22.00 -17.57 -19.88
C GLU A 338 -20.65 -17.68 -20.61
N ILE A 339 -19.62 -18.25 -19.96
CA ILE A 339 -18.32 -18.48 -20.59
C ILE A 339 -18.40 -19.54 -21.69
N GLU A 340 -19.15 -20.61 -21.50
CA GLU A 340 -19.37 -21.66 -22.52
C GLU A 340 -20.13 -21.11 -23.74
N GLU A 341 -21.09 -20.20 -23.53
CA GLU A 341 -21.83 -19.52 -24.58
C GLU A 341 -20.91 -18.50 -25.34
N GLU A 342 -20.12 -17.70 -24.61
CA GLU A 342 -19.17 -16.72 -25.18
C GLU A 342 -18.08 -17.43 -26.04
N ILE A 343 -17.54 -18.57 -25.55
CA ILE A 343 -16.57 -19.37 -26.32
C ILE A 343 -17.23 -20.01 -27.55
N ALA A 344 -18.49 -20.43 -27.46
CA ALA A 344 -19.21 -20.99 -28.59
C ALA A 344 -19.51 -19.91 -29.65
N GLU A 345 -19.82 -18.68 -29.24
CA GLU A 345 -19.99 -17.53 -30.14
C GLU A 345 -18.67 -17.14 -30.82
N GLU A 346 -17.57 -17.06 -30.07
CA GLU A 346 -16.25 -16.75 -30.63
C GLU A 346 -15.78 -17.80 -31.63
N GLN A 347 -15.99 -19.09 -31.33
CA GLN A 347 -15.69 -20.17 -32.27
C GLN A 347 -16.59 -20.18 -33.51
N ALA A 348 -17.82 -19.73 -33.38
CA ALA A 348 -18.72 -19.58 -34.51
C ALA A 348 -18.34 -18.38 -35.39
N GLU A 349 -17.88 -17.29 -34.81
CA GLU A 349 -17.34 -16.14 -35.56
C GLU A 349 -16.03 -16.48 -36.29
N GLU A 350 -15.08 -17.16 -35.61
CA GLU A 350 -13.84 -17.62 -36.27
C GLU A 350 -14.12 -18.60 -37.44
N ALA A 351 -15.06 -19.54 -37.26
CA ALA A 351 -15.47 -20.43 -38.32
C ALA A 351 -16.13 -19.70 -39.52
N ALA A 352 -16.92 -18.66 -39.23
CA ALA A 352 -17.53 -17.83 -40.27
C ALA A 352 -16.51 -16.95 -41.00
N GLU A 353 -15.46 -16.46 -40.33
CA GLU A 353 -14.36 -15.73 -40.96
C GLU A 353 -13.48 -16.64 -41.84
N GLU A 354 -13.21 -17.89 -41.41
CA GLU A 354 -12.50 -18.88 -42.23
C GLU A 354 -13.28 -19.27 -43.51
N GLU A 355 -14.61 -19.40 -43.43
CA GLU A 355 -15.44 -19.65 -44.61
C GLU A 355 -15.57 -18.44 -45.56
N SER A 356 -15.39 -17.23 -45.06
CA SER A 356 -15.49 -15.99 -45.85
C SER A 356 -14.20 -15.58 -46.59
N THR A 357 -13.08 -16.26 -46.32
CA THR A 357 -11.79 -15.97 -46.99
C THR A 357 -11.75 -16.70 -48.32
N PRO A 358 -11.82 -16.02 -49.47
CA PRO A 358 -11.77 -16.67 -50.78
C PRO A 358 -10.38 -17.23 -51.00
N ILE A 359 -10.32 -18.56 -51.24
CA ILE A 359 -9.12 -19.27 -51.70
C ILE A 359 -8.75 -18.66 -53.07
N ASN A 360 -7.82 -17.72 -53.05
CA ASN A 360 -7.15 -17.27 -54.28
C ASN A 360 -6.19 -18.39 -54.73
N GLN A 361 -6.65 -19.13 -55.71
CA GLN A 361 -5.79 -19.93 -56.58
C GLN A 361 -5.08 -19.06 -57.64
#